data_1aea7e2faebbd4400d9be3996af70eb6
#
_entry.id   1aea7e2faebbd4400d9be3996af70eb6
#
_cell.length_a   1.000
_cell.length_b   1.000
_cell.length_c   1.000
_cell.angle_alpha   90.00
_cell.angle_beta   90.00
_cell.angle_gamma   90.00
#
_symmetry.space_group_name_H-M   'P 1'
#
loop_
_entity.id
_entity.type
_entity.pdbx_description
1 polymer ?
#
loop_
_entity_poly.entity_id
_entity_poly.type
_entity_poly.pdbx_seq_one_letter_code
_entity_poly.pdbx_strand_id
1 'polypeptide(L)'
;MSTLDAAYKNLVKEFYANANVEGEELKCWVCGKTFFVTPAYLAEILHINRPMLRNPLVYDDLYLEEDLLWEALSKDLEFSPNGNSINVSSLSPELRVLTIIMFHNLYPLSSTKYMNLGRALFLHNQISDVEIDICAHIFHILRKTVIRTDSRICIPFCCLVSRILKLKGIYPSADESPHPKPSPINLRTLNASIGHSKKEVKSES
;
A
#
# COMPACT_ATOMS: atom_id res chain seq x y z
N MET A 1 -8.75 -4.12 20.15
CA MET A 1 -8.37 -3.26 18.98
C MET A 1 -7.05 -2.60 19.30
N SER A 2 -5.97 -2.99 18.63
CA SER A 2 -4.67 -2.34 18.81
C SER A 2 -4.78 -0.93 18.23
N THR A 3 -4.54 0.07 19.07
CA THR A 3 -4.41 1.46 18.61
C THR A 3 -3.28 1.51 17.58
N LEU A 4 -3.57 1.98 16.36
CA LEU A 4 -2.56 2.23 15.35
C LEU A 4 -1.44 3.07 16.00
N ASP A 5 -0.22 2.59 15.93
CA ASP A 5 0.94 3.32 16.43
C ASP A 5 1.09 4.64 15.65
N ALA A 6 1.50 5.68 16.34
CA ALA A 6 1.80 6.95 15.69
C ALA A 6 3.09 6.81 14.85
N ALA A 7 3.16 7.52 13.74
CA ALA A 7 4.38 7.58 12.95
C ALA A 7 5.33 8.66 13.50
N TYR A 8 6.61 8.35 13.57
CA TYR A 8 7.67 9.25 13.99
C TYR A 8 8.59 9.51 12.80
N LYS A 9 8.53 10.74 12.30
CA LYS A 9 9.12 11.10 11.00
C LYS A 9 10.64 10.90 10.93
N ASN A 10 11.36 11.25 11.99
CA ASN A 10 12.82 11.16 11.97
C ASN A 10 13.27 9.69 12.06
N LEU A 11 12.68 8.91 12.96
CA LEU A 11 12.96 7.49 13.06
C LEU A 11 12.63 6.72 11.76
N VAL A 12 11.51 7.06 11.12
CA VAL A 12 11.13 6.45 9.84
C VAL A 12 12.12 6.83 8.73
N LYS A 13 12.56 8.08 8.68
CA LYS A 13 13.59 8.51 7.73
C LYS A 13 14.94 7.80 7.99
N GLU A 14 15.35 7.68 9.24
CA GLU A 14 16.58 6.97 9.61
C GLU A 14 16.50 5.49 9.22
N PHE A 15 15.35 4.85 9.43
CA PHE A 15 15.10 3.48 8.96
C PHE A 15 15.37 3.33 7.46
N TYR A 16 14.74 4.17 6.62
CA TYR A 16 14.92 4.06 5.16
C TYR A 16 16.29 4.51 4.68
N ALA A 17 16.93 5.45 5.36
CA ALA A 17 18.26 5.92 4.99
C ALA A 17 19.37 4.89 5.27
N ASN A 18 19.18 4.06 6.30
CA ASN A 18 20.21 3.12 6.76
C ASN A 18 19.81 1.64 6.52
N ALA A 19 18.70 1.39 5.84
CA ALA A 19 18.33 0.03 5.45
C ALA A 19 19.09 -0.38 4.18
N ASN A 20 19.55 -1.64 4.16
CA ASN A 20 20.18 -2.26 3.02
C ASN A 20 19.51 -3.59 2.69
N VAL A 21 19.48 -3.95 1.41
CA VAL A 21 18.96 -5.23 0.93
C VAL A 21 20.09 -6.27 1.01
N GLU A 22 19.92 -7.30 1.83
CA GLU A 22 20.83 -8.44 1.92
C GLU A 22 20.04 -9.72 1.57
N GLY A 23 20.13 -10.18 0.31
CA GLY A 23 19.36 -11.33 -0.18
C GLY A 23 17.86 -11.10 -0.10
N GLU A 24 17.16 -11.93 0.69
CA GLU A 24 15.71 -11.86 0.92
C GLU A 24 15.34 -11.10 2.21
N GLU A 25 16.27 -10.34 2.77
CA GLU A 25 16.09 -9.60 4.01
C GLU A 25 16.42 -8.12 3.82
N LEU A 26 15.82 -7.27 4.64
CA LEU A 26 16.25 -5.90 4.86
C LEU A 26 17.02 -5.83 6.17
N LYS A 27 18.31 -5.54 6.08
CA LYS A 27 19.15 -5.21 7.22
C LYS A 27 19.00 -3.73 7.53
N CYS A 28 18.53 -3.42 8.71
CA CYS A 28 18.25 -2.07 9.17
C CYS A 28 19.18 -1.69 10.32
N TRP A 29 19.65 -0.44 10.31
CA TRP A 29 20.40 0.13 11.42
C TRP A 29 19.75 1.44 11.85
N VAL A 30 19.23 1.50 13.09
CA VAL A 30 18.52 2.68 13.62
C VAL A 30 18.91 2.88 15.07
N CYS A 31 19.28 4.08 15.45
CA CYS A 31 19.67 4.45 16.81
C CYS A 31 20.67 3.46 17.45
N GLY A 32 21.68 3.05 16.68
CA GLY A 32 22.73 2.14 17.15
C GLY A 32 22.32 0.66 17.23
N LYS A 33 21.11 0.28 16.82
CA LYS A 33 20.61 -1.10 16.81
C LYS A 33 20.51 -1.64 15.39
N THR A 34 21.03 -2.85 15.20
CA THR A 34 20.89 -3.60 13.95
C THR A 34 19.81 -4.67 14.09
N PHE A 35 18.93 -4.77 13.10
CA PHE A 35 17.89 -5.80 13.04
C PHE A 35 17.52 -6.11 11.60
N PHE A 36 16.81 -7.22 11.39
CA PHE A 36 16.38 -7.66 10.08
C PHE A 36 14.85 -7.61 9.97
N VAL A 37 14.37 -7.26 8.78
CA VAL A 37 12.96 -7.32 8.40
C VAL A 37 12.81 -8.30 7.27
N THR A 38 11.89 -9.26 7.43
CA THR A 38 11.55 -10.30 6.45
C THR A 38 10.04 -10.39 6.30
N PRO A 39 9.52 -11.01 5.24
CA PRO A 39 8.09 -11.28 5.13
C PRO A 39 7.53 -12.10 6.31
N ALA A 40 8.31 -13.04 6.84
CA ALA A 40 7.91 -13.84 7.99
C ALA A 40 7.79 -12.99 9.26
N TYR A 41 8.75 -12.09 9.50
CA TYR A 41 8.68 -11.14 10.61
C TYR A 41 7.49 -10.19 10.48
N LEU A 42 7.18 -9.72 9.27
CA LEU A 42 5.98 -8.90 9.04
C LEU A 42 4.70 -9.68 9.34
N ALA A 43 4.62 -10.96 9.00
CA ALA A 43 3.48 -11.81 9.30
C ALA A 43 3.26 -11.96 10.81
N GLU A 44 4.34 -12.16 11.56
CA GLU A 44 4.32 -12.24 13.02
C GLU A 44 3.75 -10.96 13.65
N ILE A 45 4.30 -9.79 13.30
CA ILE A 45 3.88 -8.51 13.91
C ILE A 45 2.50 -8.02 13.46
N LEU A 46 2.05 -8.43 12.27
CA LEU A 46 0.73 -8.10 11.74
C LEU A 46 -0.34 -9.12 12.15
N HIS A 47 0.07 -10.28 12.69
CA HIS A 47 -0.79 -11.42 13.01
C HIS A 47 -1.55 -11.92 11.77
N ILE A 48 -0.86 -12.01 10.63
CA ILE A 48 -1.40 -12.47 9.35
C ILE A 48 -0.77 -13.82 9.02
N ASN A 49 -1.58 -14.81 8.69
CA ASN A 49 -1.07 -16.07 8.15
C ASN A 49 -0.59 -15.86 6.72
N ARG A 50 0.59 -16.36 6.41
CA ARG A 50 1.10 -16.36 5.05
C ARG A 50 0.59 -17.58 4.28
N PRO A 51 0.28 -17.44 2.99
CA PRO A 51 -0.11 -18.57 2.17
C PRO A 51 0.99 -19.64 2.11
N MET A 52 0.57 -20.91 2.01
CA MET A 52 1.51 -22.04 1.90
C MET A 52 2.27 -22.03 0.57
N LEU A 53 1.60 -21.67 -0.50
CA LEU A 53 2.19 -21.47 -1.81
C LEU A 53 2.97 -20.16 -1.78
N ARG A 54 4.27 -20.26 -1.58
CA ARG A 54 5.20 -19.12 -1.52
C ARG A 54 5.53 -18.56 -2.91
N ASN A 55 4.60 -18.56 -3.84
CA ASN A 55 4.72 -17.66 -4.97
C ASN A 55 4.32 -16.28 -4.44
N PRO A 56 5.29 -15.40 -4.07
CA PRO A 56 4.96 -14.02 -4.04
C PRO A 56 4.41 -13.76 -5.44
N LEU A 57 3.19 -13.31 -5.54
CA LEU A 57 2.70 -12.70 -6.75
C LEU A 57 3.65 -11.52 -6.99
N VAL A 58 4.75 -11.83 -7.65
CA VAL A 58 5.64 -10.81 -8.18
C VAL A 58 4.78 -10.20 -9.27
N TYR A 59 4.29 -9.01 -9.02
CA TYR A 59 3.34 -8.28 -9.85
C TYR A 59 3.80 -8.06 -11.28
N ASP A 60 5.04 -8.38 -11.58
CA ASP A 60 5.64 -8.28 -12.90
C ASP A 60 5.35 -9.53 -13.78
N ASP A 61 4.87 -10.64 -13.21
CA ASP A 61 4.70 -11.93 -13.90
C ASP A 61 3.24 -12.33 -14.15
N LEU A 62 2.26 -11.57 -13.67
CA LEU A 62 0.85 -11.84 -13.93
C LEU A 62 0.43 -11.23 -15.26
N TYR A 63 0.52 -12.03 -16.32
CA TYR A 63 -0.10 -11.75 -17.61
C TYR A 63 -1.61 -12.03 -17.52
N LEU A 64 -2.39 -11.02 -17.16
CA LEU A 64 -3.74 -10.91 -17.65
C LEU A 64 -3.67 -9.98 -18.87
N GLU A 65 -4.33 -10.34 -19.97
CA GLU A 65 -4.48 -9.41 -21.09
C GLU A 65 -5.11 -8.12 -20.57
N GLU A 66 -4.51 -6.99 -20.87
CA GLU A 66 -4.87 -5.69 -20.30
C GLU A 66 -6.36 -5.40 -20.51
N ASP A 67 -6.89 -5.73 -21.68
CA ASP A 67 -8.31 -5.53 -22.03
C ASP A 67 -9.24 -6.32 -21.12
N LEU A 68 -8.93 -7.60 -20.83
CA LEU A 68 -9.70 -8.44 -19.91
C LEU A 68 -9.70 -7.91 -18.48
N LEU A 69 -8.57 -7.35 -18.04
CA LEU A 69 -8.48 -6.75 -16.72
C LEU A 69 -9.37 -5.51 -16.60
N TRP A 70 -9.34 -4.64 -17.61
CA TRP A 70 -10.16 -3.44 -17.62
C TRP A 70 -11.64 -3.77 -17.73
N GLU A 71 -12.03 -4.76 -18.53
CA GLU A 71 -13.39 -5.25 -18.62
C GLU A 71 -13.89 -5.79 -17.28
N ALA A 72 -13.07 -6.55 -16.56
CA ALA A 72 -13.42 -7.11 -15.25
C ALA A 72 -13.60 -6.04 -14.16
N LEU A 73 -12.87 -4.92 -14.23
CA LEU A 73 -12.91 -3.84 -13.24
C LEU A 73 -13.90 -2.72 -13.61
N SER A 74 -14.20 -2.54 -14.88
CA SER A 74 -15.12 -1.50 -15.37
C SER A 74 -16.51 -2.09 -15.61
N LYS A 75 -17.54 -1.40 -15.13
CA LYS A 75 -18.93 -1.73 -15.50
C LYS A 75 -19.37 -1.09 -16.82
N ASP A 76 -18.64 -0.11 -17.30
CA ASP A 76 -18.96 0.61 -18.52
C ASP A 76 -18.21 0.01 -19.71
N LEU A 77 -18.96 -0.58 -20.65
CA LEU A 77 -18.44 -1.17 -21.89
C LEU A 77 -17.73 -0.17 -22.84
N GLU A 78 -17.85 1.12 -22.59
CA GLU A 78 -17.19 2.19 -23.35
C GLU A 78 -15.91 2.72 -22.72
N PHE A 79 -15.38 1.98 -21.73
CA PHE A 79 -14.20 2.44 -21.01
C PHE A 79 -12.95 2.36 -21.90
N SER A 80 -12.36 3.52 -22.19
CA SER A 80 -11.04 3.64 -22.80
C SER A 80 -10.02 4.07 -21.74
N PRO A 81 -9.03 3.21 -21.41
CA PRO A 81 -7.99 3.62 -20.48
C PRO A 81 -7.18 4.78 -21.05
N ASN A 82 -6.92 5.81 -20.25
CA ASN A 82 -5.97 6.86 -20.59
C ASN A 82 -4.54 6.30 -20.45
N GLY A 83 -4.03 5.65 -21.50
CA GLY A 83 -2.77 4.91 -21.45
C GLY A 83 -2.87 3.75 -20.43
N ASN A 84 -1.80 3.47 -19.68
CA ASN A 84 -1.71 2.36 -18.73
C ASN A 84 -2.34 2.68 -17.35
N SER A 85 -3.38 3.50 -17.29
CA SER A 85 -4.03 3.84 -16.01
C SER A 85 -5.52 4.10 -16.13
N ILE A 86 -6.27 3.77 -15.07
CA ILE A 86 -7.70 3.98 -14.94
C ILE A 86 -7.98 5.08 -13.90
N ASN A 87 -8.99 5.91 -14.16
CA ASN A 87 -9.49 6.81 -13.14
C ASN A 87 -10.30 6.01 -12.10
N VAL A 88 -9.96 6.15 -10.83
CA VAL A 88 -10.66 5.45 -9.74
C VAL A 88 -12.15 5.84 -9.68
N SER A 89 -12.53 7.02 -10.16
CA SER A 89 -13.94 7.43 -10.21
C SER A 89 -14.79 6.60 -11.19
N SER A 90 -14.19 5.96 -12.21
CA SER A 90 -14.91 5.10 -13.16
C SER A 90 -15.19 3.69 -12.61
N LEU A 91 -14.60 3.31 -11.48
CA LEU A 91 -14.89 2.04 -10.82
C LEU A 91 -16.28 2.03 -10.16
N SER A 92 -16.86 0.84 -9.99
CA SER A 92 -18.06 0.70 -9.16
C SER A 92 -17.82 1.22 -7.74
N PRO A 93 -18.87 1.66 -7.01
CA PRO A 93 -18.73 2.17 -5.65
C PRO A 93 -18.00 1.18 -4.72
N GLU A 94 -18.25 -0.11 -4.85
CA GLU A 94 -17.64 -1.17 -4.05
C GLU A 94 -16.14 -1.29 -4.35
N LEU A 95 -15.78 -1.36 -5.63
CA LEU A 95 -14.37 -1.43 -6.07
C LEU A 95 -13.61 -0.17 -5.70
N ARG A 96 -14.26 0.99 -5.73
CA ARG A 96 -13.66 2.25 -5.30
C ARG A 96 -13.31 2.23 -3.81
N VAL A 97 -14.18 1.69 -2.97
CA VAL A 97 -13.89 1.52 -1.54
C VAL A 97 -12.71 0.60 -1.31
N LEU A 98 -12.71 -0.56 -1.96
CA LEU A 98 -11.58 -1.50 -1.91
C LEU A 98 -10.28 -0.85 -2.38
N THR A 99 -10.34 -0.07 -3.47
CA THR A 99 -9.20 0.69 -3.98
C THR A 99 -8.68 1.71 -2.96
N ILE A 100 -9.56 2.44 -2.28
CA ILE A 100 -9.16 3.39 -1.23
C ILE A 100 -8.46 2.65 -0.08
N ILE A 101 -9.04 1.54 0.38
CA ILE A 101 -8.44 0.69 1.43
C ILE A 101 -7.06 0.20 0.99
N MET A 102 -6.95 -0.30 -0.23
CA MET A 102 -5.70 -0.78 -0.81
C MET A 102 -4.64 0.32 -0.89
N PHE A 103 -4.99 1.50 -1.38
CA PHE A 103 -4.05 2.63 -1.51
C PHE A 103 -3.56 3.16 -0.18
N HIS A 104 -4.41 3.13 0.86
CA HIS A 104 -3.98 3.60 2.18
C HIS A 104 -3.14 2.58 2.96
N ASN A 105 -3.38 1.29 2.74
CA ASN A 105 -2.79 0.23 3.57
C ASN A 105 -1.72 -0.61 2.85
N LEU A 106 -1.87 -0.84 1.55
CA LEU A 106 -1.01 -1.76 0.79
C LEU A 106 -0.17 -1.06 -0.28
N TYR A 107 -0.68 0.04 -0.83
CA TYR A 107 0.02 0.87 -1.81
C TYR A 107 -0.02 2.35 -1.41
N PRO A 108 0.68 2.75 -0.32
CA PRO A 108 0.64 4.14 0.15
C PRO A 108 1.08 5.11 -0.96
N LEU A 109 0.15 5.95 -1.37
CA LEU A 109 0.32 6.90 -2.46
C LEU A 109 0.01 8.32 -2.03
N SER A 110 0.64 9.28 -2.70
CA SER A 110 0.31 10.70 -2.58
C SER A 110 -0.99 11.07 -3.31
N SER A 111 -1.42 10.27 -4.29
CA SER A 111 -2.65 10.48 -5.05
C SER A 111 -3.40 9.17 -5.24
N THR A 112 -4.70 9.21 -4.96
CA THR A 112 -5.62 8.07 -5.10
C THR A 112 -6.53 8.20 -6.34
N LYS A 113 -6.26 9.19 -7.22
CA LYS A 113 -7.11 9.50 -8.37
C LYS A 113 -6.95 8.47 -9.50
N TYR A 114 -5.73 8.00 -9.72
CA TYR A 114 -5.41 7.09 -10.82
C TYR A 114 -4.80 5.79 -10.32
N MET A 115 -5.17 4.70 -10.96
CA MET A 115 -4.67 3.35 -10.69
C MET A 115 -3.95 2.83 -11.93
N ASN A 116 -2.68 2.44 -11.79
CA ASN A 116 -1.91 1.82 -12.86
C ASN A 116 -2.21 0.32 -12.96
N LEU A 117 -1.75 -0.31 -14.04
CA LEU A 117 -1.96 -1.72 -14.35
C LEU A 117 -1.62 -2.67 -13.18
N GLY A 118 -0.45 -2.52 -12.55
CA GLY A 118 -0.05 -3.40 -11.45
C GLY A 118 -0.96 -3.33 -10.22
N ARG A 119 -1.55 -2.16 -9.93
CA ARG A 119 -2.53 -2.00 -8.86
C ARG A 119 -3.90 -2.54 -9.26
N ALA A 120 -4.27 -2.40 -10.54
CA ALA A 120 -5.48 -2.96 -11.08
C ALA A 120 -5.46 -4.49 -11.01
N LEU A 121 -4.33 -5.12 -11.35
CA LEU A 121 -4.10 -6.56 -11.18
C LEU A 121 -4.23 -7.00 -9.72
N PHE A 122 -3.64 -6.23 -8.80
CA PHE A 122 -3.79 -6.53 -7.37
C PHE A 122 -5.25 -6.47 -6.92
N LEU A 123 -5.99 -5.44 -7.33
CA LEU A 123 -7.41 -5.30 -7.02
C LEU A 123 -8.21 -6.46 -7.64
N HIS A 124 -7.94 -6.80 -8.91
CA HIS A 124 -8.58 -7.92 -9.58
C HIS A 124 -8.35 -9.24 -8.83
N ASN A 125 -7.13 -9.52 -8.42
CA ASN A 125 -6.82 -10.73 -7.67
C ASN A 125 -7.55 -10.77 -6.32
N GLN A 126 -7.70 -9.62 -5.65
CA GLN A 126 -8.48 -9.53 -4.40
C GLN A 126 -9.96 -9.87 -4.59
N ILE A 127 -10.57 -9.47 -5.70
CA ILE A 127 -11.99 -9.76 -5.99
C ILE A 127 -12.20 -11.14 -6.63
N SER A 128 -11.15 -11.74 -7.18
CA SER A 128 -11.17 -13.08 -7.80
C SER A 128 -10.80 -14.20 -6.81
N ASP A 129 -10.75 -13.88 -5.51
CA ASP A 129 -10.43 -14.82 -4.43
C ASP A 129 -9.06 -15.51 -4.60
N VAL A 130 -8.12 -14.82 -5.26
CA VAL A 130 -6.75 -15.30 -5.40
C VAL A 130 -5.99 -15.02 -4.11
N GLU A 131 -5.39 -16.06 -3.53
CA GLU A 131 -4.62 -15.93 -2.31
C GLU A 131 -3.35 -15.11 -2.52
N ILE A 132 -3.23 -13.96 -1.82
CA ILE A 132 -2.11 -13.03 -1.93
C ILE A 132 -1.30 -13.04 -0.64
N ASP A 133 0.03 -13.19 -0.77
CA ASP A 133 0.95 -12.97 0.34
C ASP A 133 1.14 -11.47 0.61
N ILE A 134 0.24 -10.90 1.43
CA ILE A 134 0.27 -9.48 1.82
C ILE A 134 1.60 -9.10 2.47
N CYS A 135 2.22 -9.99 3.24
CA CYS A 135 3.49 -9.72 3.92
C CYS A 135 4.65 -9.65 2.94
N ALA A 136 4.69 -10.55 1.95
CA ALA A 136 5.65 -10.48 0.86
C ALA A 136 5.46 -9.21 0.02
N HIS A 137 4.20 -8.81 -0.23
CA HIS A 137 3.89 -7.57 -0.95
C HIS A 137 4.40 -6.32 -0.20
N ILE A 138 4.08 -6.19 1.09
CA ILE A 138 4.57 -5.08 1.91
C ILE A 138 6.11 -5.06 1.91
N PHE A 139 6.73 -6.21 2.09
CA PHE A 139 8.18 -6.35 2.06
C PHE A 139 8.79 -5.92 0.72
N HIS A 140 8.17 -6.32 -0.41
CA HIS A 140 8.59 -5.90 -1.74
C HIS A 140 8.58 -4.36 -1.88
N ILE A 141 7.52 -3.69 -1.40
CA ILE A 141 7.43 -2.23 -1.45
C ILE A 141 8.50 -1.58 -0.55
N LEU A 142 8.73 -2.11 0.66
CA LEU A 142 9.81 -1.64 1.55
C LEU A 142 11.16 -1.75 0.85
N ARG A 143 11.47 -2.92 0.29
CA ARG A 143 12.71 -3.19 -0.45
C ARG A 143 12.88 -2.25 -1.64
N LYS A 144 11.83 -2.09 -2.45
CA LYS A 144 11.84 -1.19 -3.61
C LYS A 144 12.07 0.27 -3.21
N THR A 145 11.53 0.69 -2.05
CA THR A 145 11.74 2.04 -1.53
C THR A 145 13.17 2.27 -1.05
N VAL A 146 13.77 1.28 -0.39
CA VAL A 146 15.18 1.33 0.08
C VAL A 146 16.17 1.43 -1.10
N ILE A 147 15.91 0.69 -2.18
CA ILE A 147 16.79 0.70 -3.37
C ILE A 147 16.70 1.99 -4.18
N ARG A 148 15.58 2.70 -4.10
CA ARG A 148 15.36 3.91 -4.89
C ARG A 148 16.15 5.10 -4.35
N THR A 149 16.76 5.84 -5.26
CA THR A 149 17.55 7.06 -4.96
C THR A 149 16.78 8.38 -5.22
N ASP A 150 15.52 8.30 -5.69
CA ASP A 150 14.73 9.49 -5.99
C ASP A 150 14.21 10.16 -4.71
N SER A 151 14.60 11.40 -4.48
CA SER A 151 14.25 12.21 -3.30
C SER A 151 12.77 12.61 -3.20
N ARG A 152 11.99 12.42 -4.26
CA ARG A 152 10.55 12.79 -4.33
C ARG A 152 9.60 11.67 -3.93
N ILE A 153 10.12 10.60 -3.34
CA ILE A 153 9.32 9.42 -3.00
C ILE A 153 8.51 9.67 -1.73
N CYS A 154 7.22 9.36 -1.79
CA CYS A 154 6.43 9.19 -0.59
C CYS A 154 6.98 8.00 0.21
N ILE A 155 7.38 8.22 1.45
CA ILE A 155 7.85 7.17 2.35
C ILE A 155 6.66 6.29 2.76
N PRO A 156 6.61 5.02 2.34
CA PRO A 156 5.48 4.15 2.63
C PRO A 156 5.51 3.62 4.07
N PHE A 157 4.37 3.14 4.54
CA PHE A 157 4.23 2.36 5.79
C PHE A 157 4.82 3.00 7.05
N CYS A 158 4.76 4.34 7.18
CA CYS A 158 5.35 5.04 8.32
C CYS A 158 4.89 4.50 9.70
N CYS A 159 3.60 4.18 9.84
CA CYS A 159 3.05 3.61 11.08
C CYS A 159 3.57 2.19 11.35
N LEU A 160 3.69 1.36 10.30
CA LEU A 160 4.24 0.01 10.41
C LEU A 160 5.72 0.03 10.78
N VAL A 161 6.51 0.89 10.13
CA VAL A 161 7.93 1.09 10.46
C VAL A 161 8.08 1.55 11.90
N SER A 162 7.28 2.51 12.36
CA SER A 162 7.31 2.96 13.75
C SER A 162 6.96 1.84 14.74
N ARG A 163 6.01 0.97 14.38
CA ARG A 163 5.68 -0.23 15.18
C ARG A 163 6.84 -1.21 15.23
N ILE A 164 7.50 -1.48 14.09
CA ILE A 164 8.71 -2.32 14.03
C ILE A 164 9.78 -1.78 14.97
N LEU A 165 10.08 -0.49 14.88
CA LEU A 165 11.10 0.16 15.71
C LEU A 165 10.78 0.05 17.19
N LYS A 166 9.52 0.30 17.58
CA LYS A 166 9.05 0.14 18.95
C LYS A 166 9.22 -1.29 19.47
N LEU A 167 8.90 -2.30 18.66
CA LEU A 167 9.10 -3.71 19.02
C LEU A 167 10.59 -4.07 19.16
N LYS A 168 11.48 -3.35 18.46
CA LYS A 168 12.95 -3.46 18.64
C LYS A 168 13.47 -2.61 19.81
N GLY A 169 12.59 -1.98 20.60
CA GLY A 169 12.95 -1.14 21.74
C GLY A 169 13.60 0.17 21.29
N ILE A 170 13.26 0.68 20.11
CA ILE A 170 13.70 1.96 19.58
C ILE A 170 12.52 2.93 19.70
N TYR A 171 12.71 3.98 20.48
CA TYR A 171 11.69 4.97 20.79
C TYR A 171 12.12 6.34 20.27
N PRO A 172 11.15 7.21 19.92
CA PRO A 172 11.45 8.58 19.50
C PRO A 172 12.12 9.36 20.62
N SER A 173 12.90 10.38 20.26
CA SER A 173 13.41 11.35 21.21
C SER A 173 12.26 12.13 21.86
N ALA A 174 12.50 12.71 23.03
CA ALA A 174 11.49 13.50 23.75
C ALA A 174 10.96 14.70 22.94
N ASP A 175 11.76 15.19 22.00
CA ASP A 175 11.46 16.36 21.17
C ASP A 175 10.70 15.98 19.90
N GLU A 176 10.58 14.68 19.56
CA GLU A 176 9.93 14.24 18.36
C GLU A 176 8.42 14.05 18.56
N SER A 177 7.64 14.96 17.99
CA SER A 177 6.18 14.86 18.00
C SER A 177 5.68 13.79 17.02
N PRO A 178 4.66 13.01 17.41
CA PRO A 178 4.06 12.03 16.54
C PRO A 178 3.37 12.73 15.36
N HIS A 179 3.54 12.15 14.16
CA HIS A 179 2.80 12.60 12.98
C HIS A 179 1.30 12.30 13.17
N PRO A 180 0.39 13.20 12.75
CA PRO A 180 -1.03 12.96 12.83
C PRO A 180 -1.41 11.62 12.19
N LYS A 181 -2.24 10.86 12.86
CA LYS A 181 -2.79 9.60 12.29
C LYS A 181 -3.67 9.95 11.10
N PRO A 182 -3.63 9.15 10.02
CA PRO A 182 -4.60 9.31 8.93
C PRO A 182 -6.01 9.12 9.48
N SER A 183 -6.95 9.90 8.94
CA SER A 183 -8.36 9.76 9.30
C SER A 183 -8.84 8.36 8.95
N PRO A 184 -9.60 7.69 9.83
CA PRO A 184 -10.14 6.37 9.54
C PRO A 184 -11.11 6.45 8.35
N ILE A 185 -11.09 5.42 7.52
CA ILE A 185 -12.11 5.21 6.47
C ILE A 185 -13.43 4.92 7.19
N ASN A 186 -14.41 5.77 7.01
CA ASN A 186 -15.72 5.66 7.63
C ASN A 186 -16.85 5.92 6.60
N LEU A 187 -18.10 5.77 7.01
CA LEU A 187 -19.25 5.99 6.13
C LEU A 187 -19.26 7.39 5.48
N ARG A 188 -18.70 8.40 6.14
CA ARG A 188 -18.60 9.75 5.57
C ARG A 188 -17.61 9.79 4.41
N THR A 189 -16.45 9.13 4.55
CA THR A 189 -15.45 8.95 3.48
C THR A 189 -16.05 8.19 2.30
N LEU A 190 -16.83 7.15 2.61
CA LEU A 190 -17.53 6.34 1.62
C LEU A 190 -18.57 7.18 0.85
N ASN A 191 -19.45 7.87 1.57
CA ASN A 191 -20.50 8.70 0.98
C ASN A 191 -19.92 9.86 0.16
N ALA A 192 -18.80 10.46 0.59
CA ALA A 192 -18.11 11.48 -0.19
C ALA A 192 -17.57 10.89 -1.51
N SER A 193 -16.99 9.69 -1.49
CA SER A 193 -16.53 8.98 -2.69
C SER A 193 -17.68 8.69 -3.67
N ILE A 194 -18.83 8.26 -3.17
CA ILE A 194 -20.04 8.01 -3.98
C ILE A 194 -20.64 9.31 -4.53
N GLY A 195 -20.63 10.38 -3.73
CA GLY A 195 -21.16 11.68 -4.11
C GLY A 195 -20.40 12.39 -5.21
N HIS A 196 -19.08 12.21 -5.28
CA HIS A 196 -18.24 12.75 -6.36
C HIS A 196 -18.57 12.15 -7.73
N SER A 197 -18.90 10.87 -7.80
CA SER A 197 -19.29 10.19 -9.04
C SER A 197 -20.57 10.77 -9.67
N LYS A 198 -21.54 11.15 -8.83
CA LYS A 198 -22.83 11.72 -9.31
C LYS A 198 -22.67 13.14 -9.86
N LYS A 199 -21.61 13.86 -9.49
CA LYS A 199 -21.35 15.23 -9.98
C LYS A 199 -20.60 15.21 -11.31
N GLU A 200 -19.69 14.27 -11.54
CA GLU A 200 -18.96 14.15 -12.82
C GLU A 200 -19.89 13.74 -13.96
N VAL A 201 -20.82 12.80 -13.75
CA VAL A 201 -21.82 12.38 -14.75
C VAL A 201 -22.79 13.53 -15.14
N LYS A 202 -23.00 14.52 -14.27
CA LYS A 202 -23.86 15.68 -14.56
C LYS A 202 -23.14 16.84 -15.26
N SER A 203 -21.82 16.84 -15.33
CA SER A 203 -21.06 17.87 -16.03
C SER A 203 -20.73 17.52 -17.47
N GLU A 204 -21.01 16.28 -17.91
CA GLU A 204 -20.83 15.80 -19.27
C GLU A 204 -22.13 15.65 -20.06
N SER A 205 -23.25 16.07 -19.48
CA SER A 205 -24.58 16.17 -20.11
C SER A 205 -24.98 17.68 -20.24
#